data_c6e955d6a8d9187e488461d4372293b9
#
_entry.id   c6e955d6a8d9187e488461d4372293b9
#
_cell.length_a   1.000
_cell.length_b   1.000
_cell.length_c   1.000
_cell.angle_alpha   90.00
_cell.angle_beta   90.00
_cell.angle_gamma   90.00
#
_symmetry.space_group_name_H-M   'P 1'
#
loop_
_entity.id
_entity.type
_entity.pdbx_description
1 polymer ?
#
loop_
_entity_poly.entity_id
_entity_poly.type
_entity_poly.pdbx_seq_one_letter_code
_entity_poly.pdbx_strand_id
1 'polypeptide(L)'
;MYNFQDTIRGTPTFNSGLEVRFGDISLNQEMNNEDGTFFVANTTGRDVLDFHHETATIKGRDGQYLYGATYKEREIEIQVKLTGFTDLGMRKQYERLNRLLFSRQAKKLVFGDDPERYYRAIFSKVKKPELEDANDTVIKLHFICYDPFKYTESKTETTNKITYNGDFPTDPILRLTTQAGSEIRILHLETQKYIRLKATYIQGSNLLVNCETREITLNDRNELMNFDMVNSRYLKLQKGVNTFQVVGALLNSIEYKEVFA
;
A
#
# COMPACT_ATOMS: atom_id res chain seq x y z
N MET A 1 -11.93 -15.27 -42.68
CA MET A 1 -10.54 -15.64 -42.28
C MET A 1 -9.88 -14.36 -41.78
N TYR A 2 -9.80 -14.19 -40.48
CA TYR A 2 -9.19 -12.99 -39.88
C TYR A 2 -7.69 -13.21 -39.76
N ASN A 3 -6.88 -12.43 -40.47
CA ASN A 3 -5.43 -12.38 -40.30
C ASN A 3 -5.13 -11.44 -39.14
N PHE A 4 -4.74 -11.98 -37.98
CA PHE A 4 -4.05 -11.22 -36.95
C PHE A 4 -2.61 -10.96 -37.43
N GLN A 5 -2.32 -9.75 -37.89
CA GLN A 5 -0.94 -9.29 -38.05
C GLN A 5 -0.49 -8.61 -36.75
N ASP A 6 0.44 -9.25 -36.07
CA ASP A 6 1.21 -8.58 -35.02
C ASP A 6 2.02 -7.46 -35.65
N THR A 7 1.61 -6.23 -35.39
CA THR A 7 2.25 -5.03 -35.94
C THR A 7 3.47 -4.55 -35.17
N ILE A 8 3.90 -5.27 -34.13
CA ILE A 8 5.11 -4.95 -33.36
C ILE A 8 6.11 -6.10 -33.49
N ARG A 9 6.90 -6.09 -34.56
CA ARG A 9 8.16 -6.85 -34.62
C ARG A 9 9.26 -6.07 -33.88
N GLY A 10 9.20 -6.04 -32.57
CA GLY A 10 10.40 -5.85 -31.75
C GLY A 10 11.17 -7.17 -31.73
N THR A 11 12.51 -7.12 -31.81
CA THR A 11 13.36 -8.26 -31.49
C THR A 11 12.84 -8.86 -30.18
N PRO A 12 12.56 -10.18 -30.08
CA PRO A 12 12.16 -10.75 -28.82
C PRO A 12 13.37 -10.65 -27.88
N THR A 13 13.42 -9.59 -27.14
CA THR A 13 14.13 -9.62 -25.86
C THR A 13 13.36 -10.67 -25.09
N PHE A 14 14.02 -11.77 -24.74
CA PHE A 14 13.55 -12.70 -23.71
C PHE A 14 13.42 -11.88 -22.43
N ASN A 15 12.30 -11.21 -22.28
CA ASN A 15 11.97 -10.58 -21.03
C ASN A 15 11.81 -11.70 -20.02
N SER A 16 12.72 -11.71 -19.08
CA SER A 16 12.65 -12.46 -17.84
C SER A 16 11.28 -12.19 -17.21
N GLY A 17 10.21 -12.82 -17.55
CA GLY A 17 8.89 -12.70 -16.96
C GLY A 17 8.56 -11.36 -16.27
N LEU A 18 7.44 -11.28 -15.62
CA LEU A 18 7.09 -10.10 -14.82
C LEU A 18 8.09 -9.94 -13.66
N GLU A 19 8.71 -8.77 -13.52
CA GLU A 19 9.56 -8.48 -12.37
C GLU A 19 8.71 -8.38 -11.10
N VAL A 20 9.18 -9.02 -10.02
CA VAL A 20 8.56 -8.99 -8.71
C VAL A 20 9.58 -8.58 -7.66
N ARG A 21 9.25 -7.54 -6.88
CA ARG A 21 10.06 -7.08 -5.75
C ARG A 21 9.30 -7.31 -4.46
N PHE A 22 9.97 -7.87 -3.45
CA PHE A 22 9.41 -8.07 -2.11
C PHE A 22 10.30 -7.41 -1.06
N GLY A 23 9.80 -6.34 -0.45
CA GLY A 23 10.60 -5.38 0.28
C GLY A 23 11.51 -4.62 -0.69
N ASP A 24 12.79 -4.53 -0.35
CA ASP A 24 13.81 -3.85 -1.15
C ASP A 24 14.51 -4.79 -2.15
N ILE A 25 14.06 -6.04 -2.25
CA ILE A 25 14.74 -7.11 -2.98
C ILE A 25 13.96 -7.45 -4.25
N SER A 26 14.63 -7.48 -5.41
CA SER A 26 14.09 -8.06 -6.64
C SER A 26 14.24 -9.58 -6.60
N LEU A 27 13.12 -10.30 -6.57
CA LEU A 27 13.13 -11.77 -6.57
C LEU A 27 13.76 -12.31 -7.86
N ASN A 28 13.48 -11.66 -8.99
CA ASN A 28 14.02 -12.06 -10.28
C ASN A 28 15.56 -11.94 -10.31
N GLN A 29 16.13 -10.86 -9.76
CA GLN A 29 17.58 -10.65 -9.76
C GLN A 29 18.30 -11.63 -8.82
N GLU A 30 17.77 -11.82 -7.62
CA GLU A 30 18.38 -12.69 -6.61
C GLU A 30 18.30 -14.18 -6.96
N MET A 31 17.23 -14.58 -7.64
CA MET A 31 16.97 -15.98 -7.95
C MET A 31 17.53 -16.43 -9.28
N ASN A 32 17.88 -15.52 -10.21
CA ASN A 32 18.56 -15.84 -11.45
C ASN A 32 20.09 -15.78 -11.24
N ASN A 33 20.72 -16.94 -11.07
CA ASN A 33 22.12 -17.06 -10.70
C ASN A 33 22.74 -18.36 -11.24
N GLU A 34 23.97 -18.70 -10.81
CA GLU A 34 24.69 -19.91 -11.22
C GLU A 34 24.03 -21.23 -10.81
N ASP A 35 23.13 -21.23 -9.82
CA ASP A 35 22.45 -22.42 -9.35
C ASP A 35 21.14 -22.72 -10.12
N GLY A 36 20.54 -21.70 -10.79
CA GLY A 36 19.29 -21.87 -11.53
C GLY A 36 18.59 -20.58 -11.95
N THR A 37 17.35 -20.71 -12.42
CA THR A 37 16.54 -19.59 -12.92
C THR A 37 15.18 -19.52 -12.26
N PHE A 38 14.64 -18.30 -12.23
CA PHE A 38 13.35 -17.94 -11.67
C PHE A 38 12.57 -17.11 -12.69
N PHE A 39 11.44 -17.64 -13.15
CA PHE A 39 10.61 -16.99 -14.15
C PHE A 39 9.19 -16.84 -13.64
N VAL A 40 8.69 -15.61 -13.55
CA VAL A 40 7.30 -15.34 -13.19
C VAL A 40 6.41 -15.56 -14.42
N ALA A 41 5.60 -16.61 -14.37
CA ALA A 41 4.74 -17.00 -15.50
C ALA A 41 3.38 -16.29 -15.46
N ASN A 42 2.81 -16.11 -14.26
CA ASN A 42 1.47 -15.52 -14.11
C ASN A 42 1.29 -14.93 -12.71
N THR A 43 0.36 -13.98 -12.59
CA THR A 43 -0.07 -13.40 -11.31
C THR A 43 -1.60 -13.31 -11.29
N THR A 44 -2.22 -13.63 -10.16
CA THR A 44 -3.66 -13.51 -9.94
C THR A 44 -3.94 -12.79 -8.61
N GLY A 45 -5.16 -12.31 -8.43
CA GLY A 45 -5.57 -11.58 -7.22
C GLY A 45 -5.18 -10.10 -7.19
N ARG A 46 -4.70 -9.55 -8.33
CA ARG A 46 -4.36 -8.13 -8.49
C ARG A 46 -5.50 -7.31 -9.09
N ASP A 47 -6.57 -7.98 -9.48
CA ASP A 47 -7.70 -7.41 -10.20
C ASP A 47 -8.67 -6.66 -9.29
N VAL A 48 -9.96 -6.91 -9.45
CA VAL A 48 -11.03 -6.25 -8.69
C VAL A 48 -11.02 -6.69 -7.22
N LEU A 49 -11.30 -5.75 -6.33
CA LEU A 49 -11.42 -6.02 -4.89
C LEU A 49 -12.71 -6.80 -4.58
N ASP A 50 -12.58 -7.80 -3.73
CA ASP A 50 -13.71 -8.56 -3.20
C ASP A 50 -14.37 -7.84 -2.03
N PHE A 51 -15.71 -7.93 -1.98
CA PHE A 51 -16.50 -7.41 -0.87
C PHE A 51 -16.91 -8.54 0.08
N HIS A 52 -16.85 -8.23 1.35
CA HIS A 52 -17.56 -8.96 2.39
C HIS A 52 -18.85 -8.21 2.72
N HIS A 53 -19.98 -8.89 2.52
CA HIS A 53 -21.30 -8.34 2.84
C HIS A 53 -21.74 -8.81 4.22
N GLU A 54 -22.00 -7.88 5.11
CA GLU A 54 -22.60 -8.16 6.42
C GLU A 54 -24.11 -8.26 6.27
N THR A 55 -24.64 -9.47 6.38
CA THR A 55 -26.07 -9.76 6.15
C THR A 55 -26.70 -10.45 7.33
N ALA A 56 -28.01 -10.27 7.51
CA ALA A 56 -28.81 -11.06 8.45
C ALA A 56 -30.08 -11.58 7.80
N THR A 57 -30.44 -12.81 8.16
CA THR A 57 -31.70 -13.45 7.76
C THR A 57 -32.75 -13.23 8.83
N ILE A 58 -33.94 -12.75 8.45
CA ILE A 58 -35.09 -12.59 9.34
C ILE A 58 -36.10 -13.68 9.03
N LYS A 59 -36.53 -14.39 10.07
CA LYS A 59 -37.52 -15.47 9.93
C LYS A 59 -38.83 -14.93 9.36
N GLY A 60 -39.34 -15.54 8.29
CA GLY A 60 -40.57 -15.15 7.62
C GLY A 60 -40.43 -14.06 6.57
N ARG A 61 -39.21 -13.69 6.22
CA ARG A 61 -38.96 -12.77 5.13
C ARG A 61 -38.04 -13.43 4.08
N ASP A 62 -38.35 -13.22 2.82
CA ASP A 62 -37.50 -13.65 1.72
C ASP A 62 -36.26 -12.74 1.60
N GLY A 63 -35.10 -13.38 1.29
CA GLY A 63 -33.83 -12.69 1.14
C GLY A 63 -33.13 -12.36 2.46
N GLN A 64 -32.17 -11.46 2.40
CA GLN A 64 -31.33 -11.03 3.53
C GLN A 64 -31.32 -9.51 3.66
N TYR A 65 -31.13 -9.01 4.88
CA TYR A 65 -30.80 -7.62 5.12
C TYR A 65 -29.31 -7.41 4.97
N LEU A 66 -28.92 -6.39 4.19
CA LEU A 66 -27.54 -5.91 4.08
C LEU A 66 -27.32 -4.81 5.13
N TYR A 67 -26.41 -5.03 6.09
CA TYR A 67 -26.03 -4.05 7.11
C TYR A 67 -24.82 -3.23 6.72
N GLY A 68 -23.90 -3.84 5.96
CA GLY A 68 -22.67 -3.20 5.55
C GLY A 68 -21.93 -4.02 4.51
N ALA A 69 -20.93 -3.39 3.93
CA ALA A 69 -19.98 -4.04 3.05
C ALA A 69 -18.57 -3.51 3.36
N THR A 70 -17.63 -4.40 3.53
CA THR A 70 -16.20 -4.10 3.72
C THR A 70 -15.38 -4.82 2.66
N TYR A 71 -14.20 -4.31 2.35
CA TYR A 71 -13.29 -5.01 1.47
C TYR A 71 -12.66 -6.19 2.23
N LYS A 72 -12.55 -7.34 1.57
CA LYS A 72 -11.80 -8.48 2.11
C LYS A 72 -10.31 -8.24 1.98
N GLU A 73 -9.53 -9.00 2.75
CA GLU A 73 -8.11 -9.17 2.49
C GLU A 73 -7.89 -9.62 1.03
N ARG A 74 -6.80 -9.15 0.44
CA ARG A 74 -6.42 -9.53 -0.92
C ARG A 74 -5.43 -10.68 -0.87
N GLU A 75 -5.74 -11.76 -1.59
CA GLU A 75 -4.81 -12.87 -1.80
C GLU A 75 -4.17 -12.72 -3.18
N ILE A 76 -2.85 -12.60 -3.23
CA ILE A 76 -2.09 -12.54 -4.47
C ILE A 76 -1.32 -13.84 -4.64
N GLU A 77 -1.56 -14.52 -5.77
CA GLU A 77 -0.84 -15.73 -6.14
C GLU A 77 0.11 -15.41 -7.31
N ILE A 78 1.38 -15.73 -7.14
CA ILE A 78 2.42 -15.57 -8.15
C ILE A 78 2.86 -16.95 -8.60
N GLN A 79 2.58 -17.32 -9.83
CA GLN A 79 3.02 -18.56 -10.43
C GLN A 79 4.43 -18.38 -11.00
N VAL A 80 5.34 -19.22 -10.55
CA VAL A 80 6.76 -19.15 -10.87
C VAL A 80 7.23 -20.49 -11.41
N LYS A 81 7.96 -20.46 -12.53
CA LYS A 81 8.80 -21.57 -12.96
C LYS A 81 10.15 -21.43 -12.30
N LEU A 82 10.53 -22.41 -11.50
CA LEU A 82 11.83 -22.51 -10.84
C LEU A 82 12.60 -23.65 -11.46
N THR A 83 13.82 -23.36 -11.98
CA THR A 83 14.70 -24.33 -12.60
C THR A 83 16.02 -24.36 -11.85
N GLY A 84 16.46 -25.53 -11.43
CA GLY A 84 17.81 -25.75 -10.93
C GLY A 84 18.70 -26.36 -12.02
N PHE A 85 19.93 -25.88 -12.16
CA PHE A 85 20.86 -26.47 -13.16
C PHE A 85 21.40 -27.82 -12.72
N THR A 86 21.31 -28.11 -11.43
CA THR A 86 21.67 -29.40 -10.81
C THR A 86 20.73 -29.67 -9.62
N ASP A 87 20.68 -30.91 -9.12
CA ASP A 87 19.91 -31.24 -7.91
C ASP A 87 20.33 -30.41 -6.69
N LEU A 88 21.63 -30.17 -6.55
CA LEU A 88 22.17 -29.28 -5.51
C LEU A 88 21.75 -27.84 -5.75
N GLY A 89 21.79 -27.38 -7.01
CA GLY A 89 21.33 -26.05 -7.42
C GLY A 89 19.87 -25.84 -7.07
N MET A 90 19.00 -26.83 -7.33
CA MET A 90 17.58 -26.75 -6.98
C MET A 90 17.36 -26.61 -5.48
N ARG A 91 18.09 -27.36 -4.65
CA ARG A 91 18.03 -27.23 -3.18
C ARG A 91 18.45 -25.83 -2.72
N LYS A 92 19.54 -25.30 -3.27
CA LYS A 92 20.02 -23.94 -2.96
C LYS A 92 19.00 -22.87 -3.39
N GLN A 93 18.32 -23.06 -4.52
CA GLN A 93 17.24 -22.17 -4.97
C GLN A 93 16.09 -22.14 -3.96
N TYR A 94 15.63 -23.29 -3.45
CA TYR A 94 14.61 -23.31 -2.41
C TYR A 94 15.06 -22.65 -1.10
N GLU A 95 16.30 -22.89 -0.66
CA GLU A 95 16.84 -22.26 0.55
C GLU A 95 16.94 -20.73 0.39
N ARG A 96 17.36 -20.28 -0.79
CA ARG A 96 17.44 -18.86 -1.11
C ARG A 96 16.04 -18.23 -1.13
N LEU A 97 15.09 -18.84 -1.80
CA LEU A 97 13.71 -18.39 -1.86
C LEU A 97 13.11 -18.29 -0.45
N ASN A 98 13.31 -19.28 0.41
CA ASN A 98 12.85 -19.23 1.79
C ASN A 98 13.43 -18.03 2.56
N ARG A 99 14.72 -17.73 2.40
CA ARG A 99 15.35 -16.57 3.06
C ARG A 99 14.78 -15.25 2.57
N LEU A 100 14.53 -15.12 1.26
CA LEU A 100 14.00 -13.89 0.65
C LEU A 100 12.54 -13.63 1.06
N LEU A 101 11.75 -14.70 1.15
CA LEU A 101 10.30 -14.60 1.47
C LEU A 101 10.02 -14.52 2.97
N PHE A 102 10.96 -14.94 3.82
CA PHE A 102 10.73 -14.96 5.26
C PHE A 102 10.56 -13.54 5.81
N SER A 103 9.36 -13.26 6.32
CA SER A 103 9.06 -12.02 7.05
C SER A 103 7.88 -12.24 7.98
N ARG A 104 7.98 -11.70 9.21
CA ARG A 104 6.86 -11.67 10.17
C ARG A 104 6.03 -10.38 10.04
N GLN A 105 6.47 -9.45 9.23
CA GLN A 105 5.79 -8.16 9.02
C GLN A 105 5.48 -8.00 7.53
N ALA A 106 4.43 -7.24 7.24
CA ALA A 106 4.09 -6.89 5.87
C ALA A 106 5.23 -6.08 5.24
N LYS A 107 5.60 -6.47 4.01
CA LYS A 107 6.57 -5.78 3.18
C LYS A 107 5.90 -5.25 1.93
N LYS A 108 6.55 -4.33 1.25
CA LYS A 108 6.11 -3.85 -0.05
C LYS A 108 6.23 -4.97 -1.08
N LEU A 109 5.15 -5.28 -1.77
CA LEU A 109 5.14 -6.17 -2.93
C LEU A 109 4.86 -5.31 -4.16
N VAL A 110 5.84 -5.21 -5.05
CA VAL A 110 5.82 -4.38 -6.26
C VAL A 110 5.95 -5.27 -7.48
N PHE A 111 5.22 -4.93 -8.53
CA PHE A 111 5.27 -5.61 -9.82
C PHE A 111 5.83 -4.70 -10.90
N GLY A 112 6.61 -5.23 -11.83
CA GLY A 112 7.29 -4.46 -12.87
C GLY A 112 6.35 -3.80 -13.89
N ASP A 113 5.10 -4.26 -13.99
CA ASP A 113 4.04 -3.64 -14.79
C ASP A 113 3.31 -2.48 -14.09
N ASP A 114 3.50 -2.31 -12.76
CA ASP A 114 3.00 -1.18 -11.96
C ASP A 114 4.05 -0.78 -10.89
N PRO A 115 5.22 -0.25 -11.31
CA PRO A 115 6.35 -0.03 -10.42
C PRO A 115 6.17 1.13 -9.45
N GLU A 116 5.21 2.02 -9.71
CA GLU A 116 4.93 3.19 -8.87
C GLU A 116 4.04 2.85 -7.67
N ARG A 117 3.43 1.66 -7.67
CA ARG A 117 2.51 1.22 -6.63
C ARG A 117 2.96 -0.08 -5.99
N TYR A 118 2.60 -0.24 -4.73
CA TYR A 118 2.90 -1.45 -3.98
C TYR A 118 1.72 -1.91 -3.15
N TYR A 119 1.69 -3.22 -2.88
CA TYR A 119 0.84 -3.82 -1.86
C TYR A 119 1.61 -4.00 -0.56
N ARG A 120 0.93 -3.93 0.58
CA ARG A 120 1.47 -4.33 1.89
C ARG A 120 1.19 -5.82 2.08
N ALA A 121 2.13 -6.67 1.71
CA ALA A 121 1.93 -8.10 1.64
C ALA A 121 2.78 -8.88 2.66
N ILE A 122 2.23 -10.00 3.12
CA ILE A 122 2.96 -11.01 3.88
C ILE A 122 2.96 -12.30 3.06
N PHE A 123 4.13 -12.91 2.92
CA PHE A 123 4.22 -14.24 2.33
C PHE A 123 3.56 -15.26 3.26
N SER A 124 2.66 -16.08 2.72
CA SER A 124 1.88 -17.06 3.49
C SER A 124 2.36 -18.49 3.28
N LYS A 125 2.41 -18.93 2.03
CA LYS A 125 2.74 -20.34 1.71
C LYS A 125 3.18 -20.52 0.26
N VAL A 126 3.81 -21.66 -0.02
CA VAL A 126 4.05 -22.16 -1.38
C VAL A 126 3.09 -23.33 -1.63
N LYS A 127 2.41 -23.31 -2.77
CA LYS A 127 1.77 -24.48 -3.33
C LYS A 127 2.65 -25.04 -4.44
N LYS A 128 3.02 -26.31 -4.32
CA LYS A 128 3.75 -27.03 -5.36
C LYS A 128 2.78 -27.76 -6.28
N PRO A 129 3.11 -27.97 -7.56
CA PRO A 129 2.34 -28.83 -8.44
C PRO A 129 2.45 -30.30 -7.99
N GLU A 130 1.51 -31.14 -8.41
CA GLU A 130 1.53 -32.57 -8.13
C GLU A 130 2.60 -33.32 -8.94
N LEU A 131 3.08 -32.75 -10.05
CA LEU A 131 4.12 -33.29 -10.93
C LEU A 131 5.32 -32.35 -10.91
N GLU A 132 6.46 -32.84 -10.45
CA GLU A 132 7.76 -32.15 -10.46
C GLU A 132 8.72 -32.95 -11.32
N ASP A 133 9.33 -32.32 -12.31
CA ASP A 133 10.55 -32.83 -12.91
C ASP A 133 11.70 -32.59 -11.94
N ALA A 134 12.74 -33.41 -11.98
CA ALA A 134 13.82 -33.39 -10.98
C ALA A 134 14.44 -32.00 -10.75
N ASN A 135 14.56 -31.19 -11.81
CA ASN A 135 15.23 -29.87 -11.77
C ASN A 135 14.35 -28.71 -12.32
N ASP A 136 13.10 -28.99 -12.70
CA ASP A 136 12.13 -28.01 -13.20
C ASP A 136 10.83 -28.15 -12.41
N THR A 137 10.37 -27.06 -11.81
CA THR A 137 9.10 -27.08 -11.10
C THR A 137 8.34 -25.78 -11.28
N VAL A 138 7.02 -25.88 -11.27
CA VAL A 138 6.14 -24.71 -11.23
C VAL A 138 5.55 -24.62 -9.83
N ILE A 139 5.84 -23.55 -9.13
CA ILE A 139 5.35 -23.26 -7.79
C ILE A 139 4.44 -22.05 -7.81
N LYS A 140 3.56 -21.96 -6.82
CA LYS A 140 2.69 -20.81 -6.60
C LYS A 140 3.02 -20.20 -5.24
N LEU A 141 3.49 -18.97 -5.27
CA LEU A 141 3.77 -18.16 -4.09
C LEU A 141 2.49 -17.43 -3.69
N HIS A 142 2.01 -17.67 -2.48
CA HIS A 142 0.84 -17.01 -1.93
C HIS A 142 1.23 -15.88 -0.99
N PHE A 143 0.72 -14.68 -1.28
CA PHE A 143 0.84 -13.51 -0.44
C PHE A 143 -0.53 -13.06 0.02
N ILE A 144 -0.63 -12.63 1.28
CA ILE A 144 -1.84 -12.07 1.85
C ILE A 144 -1.59 -10.58 2.13
N CYS A 145 -2.47 -9.74 1.61
CA CYS A 145 -2.54 -8.32 1.91
C CYS A 145 -3.77 -8.09 2.80
N TYR A 146 -3.56 -8.07 4.12
CA TYR A 146 -4.64 -7.77 5.08
C TYR A 146 -5.23 -6.37 4.86
N ASP A 147 -4.43 -5.48 4.35
CA ASP A 147 -4.85 -4.21 3.78
C ASP A 147 -4.92 -4.38 2.25
N PRO A 148 -6.13 -4.41 1.66
CA PRO A 148 -6.30 -4.83 0.27
C PRO A 148 -5.90 -3.79 -0.77
N PHE A 149 -5.53 -2.59 -0.33
CA PHE A 149 -5.27 -1.45 -1.20
C PHE A 149 -3.84 -1.42 -1.73
N LYS A 150 -3.66 -0.68 -2.84
CA LYS A 150 -2.35 -0.29 -3.39
C LYS A 150 -1.97 1.10 -2.91
N TYR A 151 -0.70 1.31 -2.69
CA TYR A 151 -0.13 2.56 -2.20
C TYR A 151 0.96 3.07 -3.12
N THR A 152 1.03 4.38 -3.32
CA THR A 152 2.25 5.00 -3.86
C THR A 152 3.30 5.18 -2.77
N GLU A 153 4.54 5.49 -3.16
CA GLU A 153 5.50 6.07 -2.23
C GLU A 153 4.95 7.38 -1.64
N SER A 154 5.51 7.77 -0.50
CA SER A 154 5.11 9.00 0.18
C SER A 154 5.40 10.22 -0.69
N LYS A 155 4.40 11.07 -0.88
CA LYS A 155 4.50 12.37 -1.55
C LYS A 155 4.51 13.46 -0.52
N THR A 156 5.30 14.51 -0.76
CA THR A 156 5.39 15.67 0.14
C THR A 156 5.12 16.93 -0.66
N GLU A 157 4.14 17.71 -0.24
CA GLU A 157 3.76 18.98 -0.81
C GLU A 157 3.97 20.11 0.20
N THR A 158 4.45 21.27 -0.27
CA THR A 158 4.71 22.44 0.58
C THR A 158 3.63 23.53 0.45
N THR A 159 2.62 23.25 -0.37
CA THR A 159 1.50 24.17 -0.59
C THR A 159 0.31 23.77 0.28
N ASN A 160 -0.55 24.74 0.59
CA ASN A 160 -1.79 24.49 1.32
C ASN A 160 -2.94 23.97 0.43
N LYS A 161 -2.68 23.82 -0.87
CA LYS A 161 -3.63 23.30 -1.86
C LYS A 161 -2.96 22.20 -2.65
N ILE A 162 -3.48 20.98 -2.53
CA ILE A 162 -2.95 19.77 -3.19
C ILE A 162 -4.03 19.09 -4.01
N THR A 163 -3.62 18.40 -5.06
CA THR A 163 -4.48 17.53 -5.86
C THR A 163 -4.16 16.08 -5.52
N TYR A 164 -5.14 15.38 -4.94
CA TYR A 164 -5.03 13.98 -4.57
C TYR A 164 -5.70 13.10 -5.64
N ASN A 165 -4.96 12.13 -6.18
CA ASN A 165 -5.42 11.28 -7.29
C ASN A 165 -5.82 9.86 -6.87
N GLY A 166 -5.64 9.50 -5.60
CA GLY A 166 -6.06 8.19 -5.09
C GLY A 166 -7.57 7.98 -5.17
N ASP A 167 -7.99 6.72 -5.25
CA ASP A 167 -9.42 6.35 -5.30
C ASP A 167 -10.05 6.33 -3.91
N PHE A 168 -9.26 6.09 -2.88
CA PHE A 168 -9.71 6.05 -1.48
C PHE A 168 -9.09 7.17 -0.65
N PRO A 169 -9.83 7.70 0.35
CA PRO A 169 -9.31 8.72 1.23
C PRO A 169 -8.06 8.25 1.98
N THR A 170 -7.08 9.14 2.15
CA THR A 170 -5.86 8.88 2.91
C THR A 170 -5.68 9.86 4.06
N ASP A 171 -4.96 9.43 5.08
CA ASP A 171 -4.68 10.21 6.27
C ASP A 171 -3.33 10.95 6.09
N PRO A 172 -3.32 12.30 6.02
CA PRO A 172 -2.10 13.06 5.84
C PRO A 172 -1.30 13.22 7.13
N ILE A 173 0.01 13.47 6.98
CA ILE A 173 0.89 13.97 8.03
C ILE A 173 1.15 15.44 7.74
N LEU A 174 0.79 16.31 8.67
CA LEU A 174 0.94 17.75 8.55
C LEU A 174 2.11 18.22 9.43
N ARG A 175 3.04 18.95 8.84
CA ARG A 175 4.16 19.59 9.54
C ARG A 175 3.97 21.09 9.52
N LEU A 176 3.98 21.68 10.69
CA LEU A 176 3.71 23.12 10.86
C LEU A 176 4.75 23.77 11.77
N THR A 177 4.88 25.09 11.64
CA THR A 177 5.62 25.93 12.59
C THR A 177 4.64 26.84 13.29
N THR A 178 4.63 26.80 14.63
CA THR A 178 3.69 27.59 15.42
C THR A 178 3.96 29.09 15.33
N GLN A 179 2.90 29.86 15.43
CA GLN A 179 2.92 31.30 15.70
C GLN A 179 2.53 31.54 17.15
N ALA A 180 2.91 32.69 17.71
CA ALA A 180 2.49 33.08 19.05
C ALA A 180 0.96 33.22 19.09
N GLY A 181 0.31 32.57 20.05
CA GLY A 181 -1.14 32.60 20.17
C GLY A 181 -1.68 31.63 21.21
N SER A 182 -3.01 31.60 21.36
CA SER A 182 -3.72 30.76 22.32
C SER A 182 -4.39 29.53 21.68
N GLU A 183 -4.38 29.44 20.37
CA GLU A 183 -4.93 28.28 19.67
C GLU A 183 -4.27 28.09 18.30
N ILE A 184 -4.31 26.84 17.83
CA ILE A 184 -3.99 26.47 16.44
C ILE A 184 -5.21 25.77 15.86
N ARG A 185 -5.63 26.19 14.66
CA ARG A 185 -6.73 25.56 13.92
C ARG A 185 -6.29 25.23 12.49
N ILE A 186 -6.51 23.97 12.11
CA ILE A 186 -6.24 23.47 10.77
C ILE A 186 -7.59 23.03 10.18
N LEU A 187 -8.10 23.76 9.23
CA LEU A 187 -9.38 23.50 8.56
C LEU A 187 -9.14 22.91 7.16
N HIS A 188 -9.80 21.83 6.85
CA HIS A 188 -9.89 21.26 5.51
C HIS A 188 -11.16 21.78 4.85
N LEU A 189 -11.02 22.63 3.82
CA LEU A 189 -12.14 23.41 3.28
C LEU A 189 -13.19 22.53 2.62
N GLU A 190 -12.79 21.48 1.91
CA GLU A 190 -13.72 20.63 1.15
C GLU A 190 -14.62 19.78 2.05
N THR A 191 -14.12 19.34 3.20
CA THR A 191 -14.91 18.52 4.16
C THR A 191 -15.46 19.32 5.33
N GLN A 192 -15.05 20.59 5.51
CA GLN A 192 -15.36 21.44 6.66
C GLN A 192 -14.94 20.83 8.02
N LYS A 193 -14.10 19.80 7.99
CA LYS A 193 -13.53 19.21 9.20
C LYS A 193 -12.28 19.99 9.61
N TYR A 194 -12.04 20.06 10.90
CA TYR A 194 -10.87 20.76 11.41
C TYR A 194 -10.25 20.07 12.63
N ILE A 195 -8.98 20.36 12.84
CA ILE A 195 -8.22 20.07 14.05
C ILE A 195 -8.03 21.38 14.78
N ARG A 196 -8.31 21.39 16.06
CA ARG A 196 -8.14 22.53 16.96
C ARG A 196 -7.33 22.13 18.19
N LEU A 197 -6.29 22.90 18.47
CA LEU A 197 -5.44 22.75 19.65
C LEU A 197 -5.55 24.04 20.47
N LYS A 198 -5.77 23.88 21.76
CA LYS A 198 -5.97 24.99 22.71
C LYS A 198 -4.85 24.99 23.75
N ALA A 199 -3.85 25.82 23.55
CA ALA A 199 -2.75 26.06 24.49
C ALA A 199 -2.06 27.40 24.17
N THR A 200 -1.22 27.88 25.06
CA THR A 200 -0.36 29.01 24.73
C THR A 200 0.83 28.54 23.93
N TYR A 201 0.92 29.00 22.69
CA TYR A 201 1.99 28.66 21.75
C TYR A 201 2.99 29.81 21.64
N ILE A 202 4.26 29.47 21.54
CA ILE A 202 5.34 30.38 21.20
C ILE A 202 5.65 30.27 19.71
N GLN A 203 6.18 31.32 19.11
CA GLN A 203 6.58 31.29 17.74
C GLN A 203 7.77 30.36 17.50
N GLY A 204 7.76 29.60 16.38
CA GLY A 204 8.90 28.83 15.90
C GLY A 204 8.97 27.39 16.41
N SER A 205 8.00 26.92 17.18
CA SER A 205 7.96 25.50 17.59
C SER A 205 7.49 24.59 16.44
N ASN A 206 8.06 23.40 16.35
CA ASN A 206 7.68 22.40 15.36
C ASN A 206 6.46 21.62 15.84
N LEU A 207 5.37 21.72 15.12
CA LEU A 207 4.14 20.96 15.35
C LEU A 207 3.99 19.89 14.27
N LEU A 208 3.85 18.64 14.68
CA LEU A 208 3.52 17.50 13.83
C LEU A 208 2.12 17.02 14.16
N VAL A 209 1.28 16.86 13.14
CA VAL A 209 -0.04 16.23 13.25
C VAL A 209 -0.06 15.03 12.31
N ASN A 210 0.02 13.83 12.86
CA ASN A 210 -0.09 12.58 12.13
C ASN A 210 -1.55 12.10 12.21
N CYS A 211 -2.29 12.19 11.10
CA CYS A 211 -3.68 11.78 11.06
C CYS A 211 -3.83 10.25 11.01
N GLU A 212 -2.82 9.51 10.50
CA GLU A 212 -2.83 8.04 10.41
C GLU A 212 -2.70 7.42 11.81
N THR A 213 -1.69 7.82 12.59
CA THR A 213 -1.46 7.30 13.94
C THR A 213 -2.25 8.04 15.03
N ARG A 214 -2.88 9.16 14.65
CA ARG A 214 -3.59 10.08 15.57
C ARG A 214 -2.69 10.69 16.64
N GLU A 215 -1.44 10.91 16.27
CA GLU A 215 -0.44 11.55 17.14
C GLU A 215 -0.32 13.03 16.81
N ILE A 216 -0.19 13.83 17.86
CA ILE A 216 0.10 15.25 17.77
C ILE A 216 1.29 15.53 18.67
N THR A 217 2.37 16.06 18.10
CA THR A 217 3.58 16.40 18.88
C THR A 217 4.02 17.83 18.64
N LEU A 218 4.49 18.49 19.70
CA LEU A 218 5.10 19.80 19.68
C LEU A 218 6.55 19.67 20.16
N ASN A 219 7.53 19.95 19.29
CA ASN A 219 8.95 19.72 19.57
C ASN A 219 9.18 18.31 20.16
N ASP A 220 8.62 17.28 19.50
CA ASP A 220 8.68 15.85 19.85
C ASP A 220 8.01 15.47 21.19
N ARG A 221 7.29 16.39 21.82
CA ARG A 221 6.49 16.12 23.02
C ARG A 221 5.02 15.93 22.64
N ASN A 222 4.37 14.98 23.28
CA ASN A 222 2.96 14.71 23.06
C ASN A 222 2.10 15.93 23.42
N GLU A 223 1.28 16.38 22.47
CA GLU A 223 0.42 17.56 22.58
C GLU A 223 -1.09 17.19 22.59
N LEU A 224 -1.41 15.90 22.66
CA LEU A 224 -2.79 15.40 22.54
C LEU A 224 -3.72 15.93 23.65
N MET A 225 -3.18 16.33 24.81
CA MET A 225 -3.94 16.92 25.90
C MET A 225 -4.61 18.25 25.52
N ASN A 226 -4.04 18.97 24.58
CA ASN A 226 -4.55 20.25 24.10
C ASN A 226 -5.48 20.13 22.88
N PHE A 227 -5.73 18.89 22.41
CA PHE A 227 -6.62 18.59 21.30
C PHE A 227 -8.09 18.71 21.74
N ASP A 228 -8.87 19.56 21.05
CA ASP A 228 -10.30 19.72 21.30
C ASP A 228 -11.08 18.50 20.77
N MET A 229 -11.13 17.41 21.55
CA MET A 229 -11.72 16.13 21.14
C MET A 229 -13.21 16.22 20.75
N VAL A 230 -13.93 17.18 21.32
CA VAL A 230 -15.37 17.31 21.06
C VAL A 230 -15.63 17.83 19.66
N ASN A 231 -14.89 18.86 19.24
CA ASN A 231 -15.15 19.60 18.02
C ASN A 231 -14.17 19.25 16.89
N SER A 232 -13.04 18.64 17.19
CA SER A 232 -12.04 18.28 16.18
C SER A 232 -12.27 16.91 15.59
N ARG A 233 -11.79 16.73 14.36
CA ARG A 233 -11.74 15.45 13.66
C ARG A 233 -10.42 15.37 12.90
N TYR A 234 -9.74 14.23 12.95
CA TYR A 234 -8.59 14.00 12.09
C TYR A 234 -8.99 14.11 10.63
N LEU A 235 -8.11 14.72 9.85
CA LEU A 235 -8.38 15.09 8.47
C LEU A 235 -8.05 13.90 7.55
N LYS A 236 -8.79 13.81 6.45
CA LYS A 236 -8.52 12.86 5.36
C LYS A 236 -8.54 13.61 4.04
N LEU A 237 -7.54 13.33 3.21
CA LEU A 237 -7.54 13.79 1.83
C LEU A 237 -8.60 13.03 1.05
N GLN A 238 -9.35 13.76 0.23
CA GLN A 238 -10.38 13.23 -0.66
C GLN A 238 -9.89 13.33 -2.11
N LYS A 239 -10.41 12.48 -2.99
CA LYS A 239 -10.10 12.55 -4.41
C LYS A 239 -10.39 13.96 -4.97
N GLY A 240 -9.43 14.50 -5.70
CA GLY A 240 -9.49 15.85 -6.26
C GLY A 240 -8.72 16.88 -5.43
N VAL A 241 -9.20 18.11 -5.42
CA VAL A 241 -8.55 19.24 -4.74
C VAL A 241 -8.81 19.17 -3.24
N ASN A 242 -7.76 19.40 -2.45
CA ASN A 242 -7.81 19.51 -0.98
C ASN A 242 -7.09 20.80 -0.58
N THR A 243 -7.80 21.66 0.13
CA THR A 243 -7.29 22.97 0.55
C THR A 243 -7.31 23.10 2.06
N PHE A 244 -6.18 23.51 2.63
CA PHE A 244 -6.01 23.69 4.06
C PHE A 244 -5.92 25.17 4.42
N GLN A 245 -6.73 25.57 5.38
CA GLN A 245 -6.63 26.89 6.01
C GLN A 245 -6.10 26.71 7.43
N VAL A 246 -5.00 27.38 7.74
CA VAL A 246 -4.33 27.26 9.04
C VAL A 246 -4.35 28.61 9.75
N VAL A 247 -4.68 28.61 11.02
CA VAL A 247 -4.64 29.75 11.90
C VAL A 247 -3.76 29.38 13.11
N GLY A 248 -2.90 30.29 13.55
CA GLY A 248 -1.99 30.10 14.66
C GLY A 248 -0.72 29.31 14.35
N ALA A 249 -0.54 28.90 13.09
CA ALA A 249 0.68 28.24 12.62
C ALA A 249 0.88 28.46 11.11
N LEU A 250 2.08 28.18 10.62
CA LEU A 250 2.43 28.13 9.20
C LEU A 250 2.50 26.66 8.79
N LEU A 251 1.83 26.28 7.71
CA LEU A 251 1.91 24.94 7.14
C LEU A 251 3.21 24.82 6.33
N ASN A 252 4.10 23.92 6.75
CA ASN A 252 5.39 23.73 6.09
C ASN A 252 5.30 22.66 5.01
N SER A 253 4.67 21.52 5.34
CA SER A 253 4.48 20.44 4.37
C SER A 253 3.31 19.52 4.77
N ILE A 254 2.79 18.87 3.74
CA ILE A 254 1.78 17.82 3.83
C ILE A 254 2.38 16.57 3.21
N GLU A 255 2.51 15.52 4.00
CA GLU A 255 3.00 14.22 3.53
C GLU A 255 1.82 13.24 3.46
N TYR A 256 1.72 12.49 2.36
CA TYR A 256 0.63 11.55 2.13
C TYR A 256 1.02 10.47 1.11
N LYS A 257 0.26 9.39 1.09
CA LYS A 257 0.33 8.34 0.06
C LYS A 257 -0.99 8.29 -0.67
N GLU A 258 -0.94 8.08 -1.97
CA GLU A 258 -2.17 7.82 -2.74
C GLU A 258 -2.58 6.37 -2.56
N VAL A 259 -3.89 6.14 -2.43
CA VAL A 259 -4.49 4.83 -2.14
C VAL A 259 -5.42 4.45 -3.29
N PHE A 260 -5.20 3.27 -3.87
CA PHE A 260 -5.93 2.76 -5.04
C PHE A 260 -6.54 1.39 -4.75
N ALA A 261 -7.51 1.00 -5.61
CA ALA A 261 -8.11 -0.33 -5.59
C ALA A 261 -7.13 -1.44 -5.99
#